data_651fa0ae1ebb02aadfcdfb99bfe8ca36
#
_entry.id   651fa0ae1ebb02aadfcdfb99bfe8ca36
#
_cell.length_a   1.000
_cell.length_b   1.000
_cell.length_c   1.000
_cell.angle_alpha   90.00
_cell.angle_beta   90.00
_cell.angle_gamma   90.00
#
_symmetry.space_group_name_H-M   'P 1'
#
loop_
_entity.id
_entity.type
_entity.pdbx_description
1 polymer ?
#
loop_
_entity_poly.entity_id
_entity_poly.type
_entity_poly.pdbx_seq_one_letter_code
_entity_poly.pdbx_strand_id
1 'polypeptide(L)'
;MYKRQFQKSAGGGSTITQQLAKLLYSPNADNVVERLFQKPQEWVIAVQLERFYTKEEIVNMYLNHFDFLNNAVGIQSAAYIYFHTTPDKLKIEEAATLVGMCKNPSYYNPRRFNERTRGRRNTVLNQMYKAKYITKAELDSLQALPLELKYTRVDHKEGLAPYFREQLRLMMTAKKPVKSEYRGWEAQKFIDDSIAWANNPLYGWCEKNVKADGTKYNIYTDGLKIYTTLDAQMQRYAEEAVEKHLGGYLQPRFFVEKKGRSYAPFSRSITREERESILDRAMKQSDRYRAMKASGASDEQIRKAFITPVEMQVFSYQGSIDTIMSPLDSIRYQKSFLRVGFMSMDPNTGHVKAYVGGPDFTHFQYDMASVGRRQIGSTVKPFLYTLAMEEGFTPCDMFLNEQPTSVSYTHLTLPTSDLV
;
A
#
# COMPACT_ATOMS: atom_id res chain seq x y z
N MET A 1 -33.69 23.75 -22.31
CA MET A 1 -33.35 23.13 -21.01
C MET A 1 -34.38 22.08 -20.55
N TYR A 2 -35.67 22.34 -20.67
CA TYR A 2 -36.74 21.47 -20.16
C TYR A 2 -36.92 20.09 -20.84
N LYS A 3 -36.53 19.89 -22.09
CA LYS A 3 -36.70 18.60 -22.81
C LYS A 3 -35.76 17.47 -22.36
N ARG A 4 -34.65 17.77 -21.67
CA ARG A 4 -33.65 16.76 -21.22
C ARG A 4 -33.99 16.11 -19.88
N GLN A 5 -34.82 16.71 -19.04
CA GLN A 5 -35.13 16.20 -17.72
C GLN A 5 -36.04 14.98 -17.69
N PHE A 6 -36.81 14.73 -18.78
CA PHE A 6 -37.81 13.66 -18.87
C PHE A 6 -37.43 12.49 -19.78
N GLN A 7 -36.23 12.54 -20.41
CA GLN A 7 -35.76 11.41 -21.22
C GLN A 7 -34.74 10.58 -20.43
N LYS A 8 -35.05 9.30 -20.14
CA LYS A 8 -34.16 8.36 -19.45
C LYS A 8 -32.78 8.17 -20.12
N SER A 9 -32.64 8.50 -21.41
CA SER A 9 -31.39 8.43 -22.18
C SER A 9 -30.56 9.71 -22.21
N ALA A 10 -31.11 10.83 -21.72
CA ALA A 10 -30.38 12.10 -21.63
C ALA A 10 -29.61 12.14 -20.35
N GLY A 11 -28.28 12.21 -20.42
CA GLY A 11 -27.40 12.33 -19.25
C GLY A 11 -27.80 13.49 -18.32
N GLY A 12 -27.30 13.48 -17.09
CA GLY A 12 -27.63 14.47 -16.06
C GLY A 12 -27.51 15.91 -16.54
N GLY A 13 -28.50 16.76 -16.23
CA GLY A 13 -28.56 18.17 -16.63
C GLY A 13 -27.80 19.14 -15.72
N SER A 14 -26.97 18.64 -14.78
CA SER A 14 -26.18 19.48 -13.86
C SER A 14 -25.01 20.15 -14.57
N THR A 15 -24.79 21.45 -14.29
CA THR A 15 -23.60 22.18 -14.78
C THR A 15 -22.34 21.71 -14.02
N ILE A 16 -21.16 22.08 -14.53
CA ILE A 16 -19.88 21.82 -13.83
C ILE A 16 -19.89 22.48 -12.45
N THR A 17 -20.40 23.71 -12.35
CA THR A 17 -20.52 24.44 -11.08
C THR A 17 -21.40 23.71 -10.07
N GLN A 18 -22.52 23.15 -10.50
CA GLN A 18 -23.38 22.30 -9.64
C GLN A 18 -22.71 21.00 -9.24
N GLN A 19 -21.92 20.40 -10.14
CA GLN A 19 -21.13 19.21 -9.81
C GLN A 19 -20.01 19.56 -8.81
N LEU A 20 -19.35 20.72 -8.95
CA LEU A 20 -18.37 21.21 -7.99
C LEU A 20 -19.02 21.47 -6.62
N ALA A 21 -20.17 22.16 -6.59
CA ALA A 21 -20.93 22.38 -5.37
C ALA A 21 -21.25 21.05 -4.67
N LYS A 22 -21.62 20.02 -5.43
CA LYS A 22 -21.83 18.67 -4.90
C LYS A 22 -20.53 18.08 -4.33
N LEU A 23 -19.42 18.15 -5.04
CA LEU A 23 -18.14 17.59 -4.60
C LEU A 23 -17.62 18.23 -3.31
N LEU A 24 -17.85 19.54 -3.14
CA LEU A 24 -17.32 20.29 -2.00
C LEU A 24 -18.22 20.27 -0.76
N TYR A 25 -19.56 20.22 -0.94
CA TYR A 25 -20.48 20.52 0.14
C TYR A 25 -21.62 19.52 0.35
N SER A 26 -21.82 18.57 -0.56
CA SER A 26 -22.91 17.59 -0.43
C SER A 26 -22.34 16.20 -0.11
N PRO A 27 -22.57 15.66 1.09
CA PRO A 27 -22.22 14.28 1.41
C PRO A 27 -23.00 13.30 0.50
N ASN A 28 -22.56 12.05 0.45
CA ASN A 28 -23.30 11.04 -0.27
C ASN A 28 -24.66 10.81 0.39
N ALA A 29 -25.74 11.00 -0.38
CA ALA A 29 -27.09 10.77 0.11
C ALA A 29 -27.36 9.28 0.23
N ASP A 30 -27.88 8.83 1.37
CA ASP A 30 -28.22 7.43 1.62
C ASP A 30 -29.56 7.03 0.99
N ASN A 31 -30.41 8.02 0.68
CA ASN A 31 -31.72 7.79 0.10
C ASN A 31 -32.16 8.89 -0.87
N VAL A 32 -33.23 8.59 -1.65
CA VAL A 32 -33.75 9.49 -2.68
C VAL A 32 -34.31 10.79 -2.10
N VAL A 33 -34.90 10.74 -0.91
CA VAL A 33 -35.51 11.90 -0.25
C VAL A 33 -34.42 12.90 0.16
N GLU A 34 -33.37 12.42 0.78
CA GLU A 34 -32.20 13.25 1.14
C GLU A 34 -31.57 13.89 -0.11
N ARG A 35 -31.46 13.12 -1.19
CA ARG A 35 -30.97 13.64 -2.48
C ARG A 35 -31.85 14.74 -3.06
N LEU A 36 -33.14 14.70 -2.80
CA LEU A 36 -34.08 15.73 -3.25
C LEU A 36 -33.85 17.07 -2.51
N PHE A 37 -33.55 17.00 -1.21
CA PHE A 37 -33.24 18.19 -0.40
C PHE A 37 -31.85 18.76 -0.68
N GLN A 38 -30.89 17.95 -1.05
CA GLN A 38 -29.53 18.43 -1.39
C GLN A 38 -29.52 19.25 -2.69
N LYS A 39 -30.40 18.97 -3.65
CA LYS A 39 -30.40 19.65 -4.96
C LYS A 39 -30.62 21.17 -4.88
N PRO A 40 -31.58 21.70 -4.14
CA PRO A 40 -31.72 23.14 -3.95
C PRO A 40 -30.49 23.79 -3.29
N GLN A 41 -29.87 23.09 -2.32
CA GLN A 41 -28.64 23.59 -1.69
C GLN A 41 -27.47 23.66 -2.70
N GLU A 42 -27.28 22.64 -3.53
CA GLU A 42 -26.28 22.65 -4.60
C GLU A 42 -26.51 23.83 -5.58
N TRP A 43 -27.76 24.19 -5.87
CA TRP A 43 -28.07 25.32 -6.75
C TRP A 43 -27.70 26.65 -6.14
N VAL A 44 -28.01 26.87 -4.86
CA VAL A 44 -27.64 28.10 -4.12
C VAL A 44 -26.13 28.24 -4.06
N ILE A 45 -25.41 27.17 -3.70
CA ILE A 45 -23.96 27.16 -3.65
C ILE A 45 -23.37 27.42 -5.05
N ALA A 46 -23.90 26.79 -6.10
CA ALA A 46 -23.44 27.01 -7.47
C ALA A 46 -23.58 28.48 -7.91
N VAL A 47 -24.69 29.14 -7.55
CA VAL A 47 -24.86 30.59 -7.81
C VAL A 47 -23.84 31.44 -7.06
N GLN A 48 -23.54 31.09 -5.81
CA GLN A 48 -22.50 31.78 -5.04
C GLN A 48 -21.11 31.57 -5.66
N LEU A 49 -20.77 30.35 -6.06
CA LEU A 49 -19.50 30.06 -6.73
C LEU A 49 -19.34 30.91 -8.00
N GLU A 50 -20.39 31.03 -8.84
CA GLU A 50 -20.34 31.84 -10.07
C GLU A 50 -20.31 33.33 -9.82
N ARG A 51 -20.69 33.81 -8.62
CA ARG A 51 -20.54 35.20 -8.23
C ARG A 51 -19.14 35.59 -7.80
N PHE A 52 -18.41 34.66 -7.15
CA PHE A 52 -17.13 34.94 -6.53
C PHE A 52 -15.94 34.43 -7.32
N TYR A 53 -16.13 33.49 -8.25
CA TYR A 53 -15.06 32.86 -9.01
C TYR A 53 -15.31 32.93 -10.51
N THR A 54 -14.23 33.05 -11.27
CA THR A 54 -14.26 32.96 -12.73
C THR A 54 -14.56 31.54 -13.19
N LYS A 55 -14.93 31.36 -14.46
CA LYS A 55 -15.18 30.03 -15.02
C LYS A 55 -13.93 29.16 -15.02
N GLU A 56 -12.77 29.75 -15.26
CA GLU A 56 -11.47 29.09 -15.23
C GLU A 56 -11.16 28.58 -13.82
N GLU A 57 -11.38 29.38 -12.78
CA GLU A 57 -11.19 28.99 -11.39
C GLU A 57 -12.16 27.86 -11.00
N ILE A 58 -13.42 27.93 -11.42
CA ILE A 58 -14.43 26.87 -11.17
C ILE A 58 -14.00 25.55 -11.82
N VAL A 59 -13.53 25.60 -13.08
CA VAL A 59 -13.04 24.39 -13.77
C VAL A 59 -11.78 23.86 -13.10
N ASN A 60 -10.88 24.72 -12.69
CA ASN A 60 -9.68 24.34 -11.96
C ASN A 60 -10.01 23.65 -10.61
N MET A 61 -10.88 24.26 -9.82
CA MET A 61 -11.39 23.64 -8.58
C MET A 61 -12.04 22.30 -8.85
N TYR A 62 -12.88 22.20 -9.88
CA TYR A 62 -13.55 20.94 -10.25
C TYR A 62 -12.56 19.85 -10.60
N LEU A 63 -11.59 20.13 -11.47
CA LEU A 63 -10.58 19.16 -11.90
C LEU A 63 -9.65 18.73 -10.76
N ASN A 64 -9.37 19.63 -9.81
CA ASN A 64 -8.53 19.32 -8.65
C ASN A 64 -9.24 18.49 -7.58
N HIS A 65 -10.58 18.47 -7.54
CA HIS A 65 -11.35 17.68 -6.58
C HIS A 65 -11.98 16.43 -7.21
N PHE A 66 -11.95 16.31 -8.54
CA PHE A 66 -12.59 15.17 -9.21
C PHE A 66 -11.81 13.88 -9.00
N ASP A 67 -12.52 12.81 -8.61
CA ASP A 67 -11.94 11.47 -8.45
C ASP A 67 -11.94 10.73 -9.80
N PHE A 68 -10.75 10.59 -10.38
CA PHE A 68 -10.51 9.81 -11.58
C PHE A 68 -10.33 8.31 -11.32
N LEU A 69 -10.58 7.83 -10.09
CA LEU A 69 -10.35 6.47 -9.62
C LEU A 69 -8.86 6.05 -9.57
N ASN A 70 -8.60 4.84 -9.08
CA ASN A 70 -7.23 4.31 -8.95
C ASN A 70 -6.30 5.21 -8.11
N ASN A 71 -6.81 5.84 -7.05
CA ASN A 71 -6.14 6.84 -6.20
C ASN A 71 -5.77 8.16 -6.94
N ALA A 72 -6.36 8.39 -8.10
CA ALA A 72 -6.16 9.61 -8.89
C ALA A 72 -7.19 10.68 -8.52
N VAL A 73 -7.06 11.29 -7.34
CA VAL A 73 -7.87 12.44 -6.95
C VAL A 73 -7.18 13.71 -7.45
N GLY A 74 -7.90 14.46 -8.26
CA GLY A 74 -7.41 15.66 -8.94
C GLY A 74 -6.63 15.39 -10.22
N ILE A 75 -6.59 16.41 -11.09
CA ILE A 75 -5.99 16.35 -12.44
C ILE A 75 -4.47 16.09 -12.39
N GLN A 76 -3.78 16.61 -11.38
CA GLN A 76 -2.35 16.40 -11.18
C GLN A 76 -2.05 14.91 -10.97
N SER A 77 -2.78 14.28 -10.04
CA SER A 77 -2.66 12.86 -9.75
C SER A 77 -3.07 12.01 -10.94
N ALA A 78 -4.13 12.40 -11.66
CA ALA A 78 -4.62 11.67 -12.83
C ALA A 78 -3.61 11.70 -13.99
N ALA A 79 -3.01 12.85 -14.28
CA ALA A 79 -1.97 12.97 -15.30
C ALA A 79 -0.76 12.07 -14.98
N TYR A 80 -0.34 12.05 -13.72
CA TYR A 80 0.75 11.19 -13.28
C TYR A 80 0.40 9.70 -13.32
N ILE A 81 -0.74 9.31 -12.77
CA ILE A 81 -1.14 7.90 -12.65
C ILE A 81 -1.42 7.27 -14.01
N TYR A 82 -2.10 7.96 -14.92
CA TYR A 82 -2.48 7.39 -16.21
C TYR A 82 -1.45 7.57 -17.30
N PHE A 83 -0.64 8.66 -17.25
CA PHE A 83 0.26 9.03 -18.35
C PHE A 83 1.70 9.32 -17.91
N HIS A 84 2.01 9.21 -16.61
CA HIS A 84 3.32 9.48 -16.02
C HIS A 84 3.86 10.87 -16.40
N THR A 85 3.00 11.88 -16.34
CA THR A 85 3.30 13.26 -16.72
C THR A 85 2.61 14.27 -15.82
N THR A 86 2.85 15.55 -16.04
CA THR A 86 2.17 16.67 -15.35
C THR A 86 1.07 17.25 -16.25
N PRO A 87 0.05 17.95 -15.70
CA PRO A 87 -1.07 18.50 -16.49
C PRO A 87 -0.64 19.40 -17.62
N ASP A 88 0.41 20.21 -17.43
CA ASP A 88 0.98 21.12 -18.43
C ASP A 88 1.67 20.41 -19.61
N LYS A 89 2.07 19.15 -19.42
CA LYS A 89 2.75 18.33 -20.43
C LYS A 89 1.86 17.26 -21.04
N LEU A 90 0.58 17.22 -20.69
CA LEU A 90 -0.36 16.30 -21.30
C LEU A 90 -0.50 16.58 -22.80
N LYS A 91 -0.45 15.53 -23.60
CA LYS A 91 -0.81 15.59 -25.01
C LYS A 91 -2.33 15.80 -25.16
N ILE A 92 -2.76 16.31 -26.30
CA ILE A 92 -4.19 16.60 -26.57
C ILE A 92 -5.05 15.35 -26.37
N GLU A 93 -4.63 14.19 -26.89
CA GLU A 93 -5.34 12.93 -26.77
C GLU A 93 -5.38 12.39 -25.32
N GLU A 94 -4.33 12.65 -24.54
CA GLU A 94 -4.26 12.30 -23.12
C GLU A 94 -5.20 13.19 -22.29
N ALA A 95 -5.16 14.50 -22.51
CA ALA A 95 -6.07 15.43 -21.88
C ALA A 95 -7.53 15.15 -22.25
N ALA A 96 -7.83 14.88 -23.53
CA ALA A 96 -9.16 14.47 -23.98
C ALA A 96 -9.65 13.18 -23.34
N THR A 97 -8.74 12.26 -23.00
CA THR A 97 -9.07 11.02 -22.27
C THR A 97 -9.52 11.33 -20.84
N LEU A 98 -8.76 12.15 -20.10
CA LEU A 98 -9.12 12.53 -18.72
C LEU A 98 -10.44 13.32 -18.69
N VAL A 99 -10.62 14.29 -19.59
CA VAL A 99 -11.90 15.01 -19.72
C VAL A 99 -13.05 14.03 -20.06
N GLY A 100 -12.78 13.03 -20.89
CA GLY A 100 -13.74 11.97 -21.20
C GLY A 100 -14.21 11.18 -19.98
N MET A 101 -13.28 10.91 -19.04
CA MET A 101 -13.57 10.22 -17.77
C MET A 101 -14.48 11.03 -16.85
N CYS A 102 -14.49 12.37 -16.91
CA CYS A 102 -15.33 13.22 -16.08
C CYS A 102 -16.84 12.95 -16.27
N LYS A 103 -17.27 12.32 -17.35
CA LYS A 103 -18.66 11.91 -17.54
C LYS A 103 -19.07 10.77 -16.60
N ASN A 104 -18.25 9.77 -16.47
CA ASN A 104 -18.41 8.62 -15.56
C ASN A 104 -17.08 7.87 -15.48
N PRO A 105 -16.27 8.09 -14.44
CA PRO A 105 -14.92 7.52 -14.37
C PRO A 105 -14.92 6.00 -14.23
N SER A 106 -15.95 5.40 -13.63
CA SER A 106 -16.06 3.93 -13.53
C SER A 106 -16.34 3.29 -14.88
N TYR A 107 -17.21 3.92 -15.67
CA TYR A 107 -17.62 3.40 -16.98
C TYR A 107 -16.56 3.66 -18.07
N TYR A 108 -15.84 4.78 -17.98
CA TYR A 108 -14.79 5.19 -18.92
C TYR A 108 -13.39 5.06 -18.29
N ASN A 109 -13.16 4.00 -17.51
CA ASN A 109 -11.84 3.73 -16.93
C ASN A 109 -10.91 3.15 -18.01
N PRO A 110 -9.83 3.86 -18.40
CA PRO A 110 -8.97 3.45 -19.50
C PRO A 110 -8.20 2.16 -19.20
N ARG A 111 -7.93 1.86 -17.93
CA ARG A 111 -7.28 0.62 -17.49
C ARG A 111 -8.16 -0.61 -17.64
N ARG A 112 -9.48 -0.45 -17.42
CA ARG A 112 -10.44 -1.57 -17.48
C ARG A 112 -11.13 -1.71 -18.83
N PHE A 113 -11.39 -0.58 -19.49
CA PHE A 113 -12.23 -0.50 -20.68
C PHE A 113 -11.60 0.41 -21.74
N ASN A 114 -10.43 0.00 -22.24
CA ASN A 114 -9.61 0.80 -23.16
C ASN A 114 -10.41 1.29 -24.37
N GLU A 115 -11.06 0.39 -25.15
CA GLU A 115 -11.80 0.75 -26.36
C GLU A 115 -13.00 1.66 -26.10
N ARG A 116 -13.70 1.44 -25.00
CA ARG A 116 -14.82 2.30 -24.60
C ARG A 116 -14.34 3.70 -24.26
N THR A 117 -13.21 3.78 -23.55
CA THR A 117 -12.60 5.06 -23.18
C THR A 117 -12.04 5.76 -24.40
N ARG A 118 -11.44 5.04 -25.36
CA ARG A 118 -11.02 5.56 -26.65
C ARG A 118 -12.20 6.18 -27.43
N GLY A 119 -13.33 5.50 -27.49
CA GLY A 119 -14.55 6.06 -28.10
C GLY A 119 -15.02 7.34 -27.42
N ARG A 120 -14.92 7.42 -26.07
CA ARG A 120 -15.25 8.62 -25.31
C ARG A 120 -14.22 9.75 -25.54
N ARG A 121 -12.92 9.46 -25.58
CA ARG A 121 -11.87 10.38 -25.99
C ARG A 121 -12.19 11.02 -27.35
N ASN A 122 -12.52 10.18 -28.33
CA ASN A 122 -12.85 10.64 -29.68
C ASN A 122 -14.10 11.53 -29.71
N THR A 123 -15.06 11.33 -28.80
CA THR A 123 -16.19 12.26 -28.61
C THR A 123 -15.72 13.62 -28.12
N VAL A 124 -14.76 13.67 -27.18
CA VAL A 124 -14.18 14.95 -26.69
C VAL A 124 -13.43 15.66 -27.81
N LEU A 125 -12.56 14.95 -28.56
CA LEU A 125 -11.84 15.49 -29.71
C LEU A 125 -12.80 16.09 -30.77
N ASN A 126 -13.92 15.42 -31.05
CA ASN A 126 -14.96 15.96 -31.94
C ASN A 126 -15.57 17.26 -31.41
N GLN A 127 -15.75 17.42 -30.10
CA GLN A 127 -16.22 18.68 -29.52
C GLN A 127 -15.16 19.78 -29.62
N MET A 128 -13.87 19.46 -29.44
CA MET A 128 -12.77 20.39 -29.63
C MET A 128 -12.72 20.89 -31.08
N TYR A 129 -12.89 20.02 -32.06
CA TYR A 129 -12.99 20.39 -33.46
C TYR A 129 -14.20 21.31 -33.72
N LYS A 130 -15.39 20.96 -33.24
CA LYS A 130 -16.60 21.80 -33.37
C LYS A 130 -16.43 23.18 -32.74
N ALA A 131 -15.67 23.27 -31.66
CA ALA A 131 -15.33 24.50 -30.96
C ALA A 131 -14.12 25.22 -31.60
N LYS A 132 -13.55 24.70 -32.70
CA LYS A 132 -12.43 25.27 -33.46
C LYS A 132 -11.10 25.33 -32.68
N TYR A 133 -10.92 24.47 -31.67
CA TYR A 133 -9.63 24.34 -30.96
C TYR A 133 -8.63 23.48 -31.73
N ILE A 134 -9.09 22.59 -32.57
CA ILE A 134 -8.25 21.75 -33.44
C ILE A 134 -8.79 21.76 -34.87
N THR A 135 -7.93 21.55 -35.84
CA THR A 135 -8.27 21.43 -37.27
C THR A 135 -8.83 20.04 -37.59
N LYS A 136 -9.43 19.89 -38.79
CA LYS A 136 -9.94 18.57 -39.24
C LYS A 136 -8.81 17.53 -39.39
N ALA A 137 -7.66 17.94 -39.91
CA ALA A 137 -6.49 17.07 -40.09
C ALA A 137 -5.95 16.57 -38.73
N GLU A 138 -5.85 17.45 -37.72
CA GLU A 138 -5.49 17.06 -36.36
C GLU A 138 -6.51 16.12 -35.74
N LEU A 139 -7.80 16.37 -35.91
CA LEU A 139 -8.85 15.49 -35.42
C LEU A 139 -8.69 14.07 -35.95
N ASP A 140 -8.53 13.93 -37.28
CA ASP A 140 -8.43 12.63 -37.93
C ASP A 140 -7.15 11.88 -37.48
N SER A 141 -6.06 12.61 -37.35
CA SER A 141 -4.79 12.07 -36.83
C SER A 141 -4.92 11.59 -35.39
N LEU A 142 -5.46 12.43 -34.49
CA LEU A 142 -5.60 12.13 -33.05
C LEU A 142 -6.59 10.99 -32.78
N GLN A 143 -7.65 10.88 -33.57
CA GLN A 143 -8.63 9.77 -33.43
C GLN A 143 -8.04 8.42 -33.89
N ALA A 144 -7.13 8.42 -34.86
CA ALA A 144 -6.46 7.22 -35.33
C ALA A 144 -5.52 6.62 -34.25
N LEU A 145 -4.96 7.45 -33.36
CA LEU A 145 -4.04 7.00 -32.32
C LEU A 145 -4.68 5.98 -31.38
N PRO A 146 -3.96 4.91 -31.03
CA PRO A 146 -4.38 4.00 -29.96
C PRO A 146 -4.45 4.76 -28.61
N LEU A 147 -5.18 4.21 -27.66
CA LEU A 147 -5.13 4.71 -26.28
C LEU A 147 -4.04 3.96 -25.52
N GLU A 148 -2.87 4.57 -25.43
CA GLU A 148 -1.73 4.04 -24.71
C GLU A 148 -1.69 4.67 -23.31
N LEU A 149 -1.51 3.82 -22.28
CA LEU A 149 -1.36 4.24 -20.90
C LEU A 149 0.08 3.99 -20.45
N LYS A 150 0.65 4.99 -19.78
CA LYS A 150 1.86 4.83 -18.97
C LYS A 150 1.46 4.74 -17.51
N TYR A 151 0.63 3.72 -17.21
CA TYR A 151 -0.01 3.59 -15.93
C TYR A 151 1.00 3.38 -14.81
N THR A 152 1.04 4.33 -13.88
CA THR A 152 1.83 4.26 -12.65
C THR A 152 0.87 4.09 -11.48
N ARG A 153 1.00 2.98 -10.76
CA ARG A 153 0.21 2.77 -9.55
C ARG A 153 0.79 3.62 -8.43
N VAL A 154 0.04 4.57 -7.93
CA VAL A 154 0.42 5.37 -6.76
C VAL A 154 -0.32 4.82 -5.55
N ASP A 155 0.41 4.13 -4.71
CA ASP A 155 -0.08 3.67 -3.41
C ASP A 155 1.06 3.76 -2.36
N HIS A 156 0.79 3.33 -1.14
CA HIS A 156 1.80 3.32 -0.07
C HIS A 156 2.95 2.32 -0.32
N LYS A 157 2.86 1.49 -1.36
CA LYS A 157 3.84 0.44 -1.67
C LYS A 157 5.00 0.95 -2.51
N GLU A 158 4.82 2.04 -3.26
CA GLU A 158 5.84 2.61 -4.13
C GLU A 158 6.49 3.85 -3.50
N GLY A 159 7.76 4.09 -3.82
CA GLY A 159 8.56 5.21 -3.34
C GLY A 159 9.34 4.89 -2.06
N LEU A 160 9.97 5.89 -1.48
CA LEU A 160 10.88 5.78 -0.35
C LEU A 160 10.19 5.23 0.91
N ALA A 161 10.86 4.36 1.66
CA ALA A 161 10.43 3.78 2.94
C ALA A 161 9.04 3.10 2.91
N PRO A 162 8.75 2.16 1.99
CA PRO A 162 7.40 1.61 1.84
C PRO A 162 6.94 0.83 3.08
N TYR A 163 7.82 0.14 3.77
CA TYR A 163 7.52 -0.58 5.02
C TYR A 163 7.12 0.39 6.14
N PHE A 164 7.87 1.48 6.31
CA PHE A 164 7.53 2.51 7.29
C PHE A 164 6.19 3.18 6.99
N ARG A 165 5.92 3.48 5.72
CA ARG A 165 4.63 4.06 5.30
C ARG A 165 3.46 3.11 5.56
N GLU A 166 3.66 1.80 5.38
CA GLU A 166 2.64 0.81 5.72
C GLU A 166 2.41 0.74 7.24
N GLN A 167 3.47 0.76 8.07
CA GLN A 167 3.33 0.82 9.52
C GLN A 167 2.56 2.07 9.95
N LEU A 168 2.89 3.22 9.38
CA LEU A 168 2.19 4.47 9.65
C LEU A 168 0.72 4.40 9.23
N ARG A 169 0.44 3.84 8.05
CA ARG A 169 -0.93 3.63 7.57
C ARG A 169 -1.72 2.74 8.52
N LEU A 170 -1.19 1.59 8.89
CA LEU A 170 -1.84 0.65 9.83
C LEU A 170 -2.12 1.32 11.17
N MET A 171 -1.15 2.06 11.71
CA MET A 171 -1.28 2.78 12.96
C MET A 171 -2.38 3.85 12.87
N MET A 172 -2.34 4.72 11.86
CA MET A 172 -3.29 5.84 11.75
C MET A 172 -4.71 5.40 11.41
N THR A 173 -4.89 4.29 10.69
CA THR A 173 -6.20 3.76 10.30
C THR A 173 -6.71 2.65 11.22
N ALA A 174 -6.00 2.38 12.33
CA ALA A 174 -6.43 1.37 13.30
C ALA A 174 -7.81 1.72 13.87
N LYS A 175 -8.64 0.69 14.04
CA LYS A 175 -9.95 0.83 14.68
C LYS A 175 -9.82 0.64 16.19
N LYS A 176 -10.84 1.11 16.93
CA LYS A 176 -10.92 0.84 18.37
C LYS A 176 -10.95 -0.67 18.60
N PRO A 177 -10.05 -1.23 19.42
CA PRO A 177 -10.03 -2.67 19.68
C PRO A 177 -11.32 -3.14 20.35
N VAL A 178 -11.91 -4.21 19.82
CA VAL A 178 -13.11 -4.86 20.38
C VAL A 178 -12.77 -6.32 20.65
N LYS A 179 -12.87 -6.75 21.91
CA LYS A 179 -12.42 -8.07 22.37
C LYS A 179 -13.00 -9.25 21.56
N SER A 180 -14.24 -9.13 21.09
CA SER A 180 -14.90 -10.15 20.27
C SER A 180 -14.30 -10.36 18.88
N GLU A 181 -13.50 -9.41 18.38
CA GLU A 181 -12.84 -9.50 17.08
C GLU A 181 -11.49 -10.25 17.16
N TYR A 182 -10.98 -10.49 18.38
CA TYR A 182 -9.71 -11.19 18.61
C TYR A 182 -9.97 -12.65 19.01
N ARG A 183 -9.19 -13.55 18.42
CA ARG A 183 -9.22 -14.97 18.77
C ARG A 183 -8.54 -15.19 20.12
N GLY A 184 -8.85 -16.29 20.82
CA GLY A 184 -8.30 -16.55 22.15
C GLY A 184 -6.77 -16.51 22.23
N TRP A 185 -6.07 -16.96 21.18
CA TRP A 185 -4.61 -16.88 21.09
C TRP A 185 -4.06 -15.48 20.76
N GLU A 186 -4.91 -14.51 20.43
CA GLU A 186 -4.57 -13.10 20.18
C GLU A 186 -4.81 -12.21 21.41
N ALA A 187 -5.01 -12.79 22.59
CA ALA A 187 -5.31 -12.04 23.81
C ALA A 187 -4.24 -10.97 24.12
N GLN A 188 -2.95 -11.31 23.96
CA GLN A 188 -1.87 -10.34 24.15
C GLN A 188 -1.94 -9.19 23.13
N LYS A 189 -2.24 -9.50 21.86
CA LYS A 189 -2.42 -8.50 20.83
C LYS A 189 -3.57 -7.52 21.15
N PHE A 190 -4.68 -8.04 21.66
CA PHE A 190 -5.79 -7.19 22.12
C PHE A 190 -5.37 -6.21 23.23
N ILE A 191 -4.55 -6.68 24.18
CA ILE A 191 -4.01 -5.82 25.25
C ILE A 191 -3.10 -4.75 24.66
N ASP A 192 -2.15 -5.14 23.80
CA ASP A 192 -1.19 -4.22 23.18
C ASP A 192 -1.91 -3.17 22.33
N ASP A 193 -2.87 -3.58 21.51
CA ASP A 193 -3.68 -2.68 20.67
C ASP A 193 -4.54 -1.73 21.55
N SER A 194 -5.06 -2.22 22.68
CA SER A 194 -5.83 -1.41 23.63
C SER A 194 -4.98 -0.35 24.32
N ILE A 195 -3.76 -0.71 24.74
CA ILE A 195 -2.78 0.21 25.30
C ILE A 195 -2.37 1.25 24.26
N ALA A 196 -2.08 0.81 23.03
CA ALA A 196 -1.75 1.71 21.92
C ALA A 196 -2.90 2.67 21.59
N TRP A 197 -4.14 2.17 21.58
CA TRP A 197 -5.31 3.01 21.38
C TRP A 197 -5.46 4.07 22.48
N ALA A 198 -5.22 3.73 23.74
CA ALA A 198 -5.36 4.66 24.87
C ALA A 198 -4.23 5.71 24.91
N ASN A 199 -2.99 5.28 24.68
CA ASN A 199 -1.81 6.07 25.01
C ASN A 199 -1.10 6.68 23.78
N ASN A 200 -1.27 6.11 22.58
CA ASN A 200 -0.64 6.63 21.37
C ASN A 200 -1.63 7.52 20.58
N PRO A 201 -1.40 8.83 20.49
CA PRO A 201 -2.30 9.74 19.77
C PRO A 201 -2.39 9.45 18.27
N LEU A 202 -1.37 8.82 17.67
CA LEU A 202 -1.37 8.44 16.25
C LEU A 202 -2.13 7.13 15.99
N TYR A 203 -2.25 6.26 17.00
CA TYR A 203 -2.96 4.99 16.83
C TYR A 203 -4.47 5.22 16.71
N GLY A 204 -5.02 4.93 15.51
CA GLY A 204 -6.41 5.22 15.18
C GLY A 204 -6.71 6.71 14.96
N TRP A 205 -5.71 7.51 14.56
CA TRP A 205 -5.89 8.95 14.38
C TRP A 205 -7.03 9.28 13.40
N CYS A 206 -7.14 8.56 12.28
CA CYS A 206 -8.21 8.73 11.29
C CYS A 206 -9.60 8.37 11.83
N GLU A 207 -9.68 7.49 12.84
CA GLU A 207 -10.93 7.11 13.50
C GLU A 207 -11.33 8.07 14.64
N LYS A 208 -10.33 8.58 15.36
CA LYS A 208 -10.53 9.48 16.51
C LYS A 208 -10.84 10.92 16.10
N ASN A 209 -10.40 11.33 14.92
CA ASN A 209 -10.56 12.68 14.43
C ASN A 209 -11.59 12.73 13.29
N VAL A 210 -12.41 13.76 13.32
CA VAL A 210 -13.45 14.00 12.32
C VAL A 210 -13.25 15.38 11.68
N LYS A 211 -13.61 15.48 10.42
CA LYS A 211 -13.62 16.74 9.67
C LYS A 211 -14.78 17.64 10.13
N ALA A 212 -14.77 18.88 9.69
CA ALA A 212 -15.84 19.84 10.01
C ALA A 212 -17.24 19.39 9.55
N ASP A 213 -17.32 18.53 8.54
CA ASP A 213 -18.54 17.92 8.03
C ASP A 213 -18.98 16.65 8.80
N GLY A 214 -18.26 16.28 9.87
CA GLY A 214 -18.52 15.09 10.67
C GLY A 214 -18.00 13.79 10.07
N THR A 215 -17.39 13.81 8.90
CA THR A 215 -16.80 12.61 8.27
C THR A 215 -15.39 12.32 8.81
N LYS A 216 -14.99 11.05 8.82
CA LYS A 216 -13.65 10.63 9.23
C LYS A 216 -12.61 10.98 8.18
N TYR A 217 -11.37 11.17 8.62
CA TYR A 217 -10.26 11.39 7.71
C TYR A 217 -9.89 10.13 6.93
N ASN A 218 -9.59 10.31 5.64
CA ASN A 218 -9.02 9.29 4.76
C ASN A 218 -7.58 9.64 4.45
N ILE A 219 -6.64 8.77 4.85
CA ILE A 219 -5.20 8.99 4.68
C ILE A 219 -4.76 9.17 3.21
N TYR A 220 -5.55 8.67 2.26
CA TYR A 220 -5.21 8.72 0.82
C TYR A 220 -5.82 9.92 0.08
N THR A 221 -6.95 10.43 0.55
CA THR A 221 -7.74 11.40 -0.24
C THR A 221 -7.84 12.78 0.38
N ASP A 222 -7.57 12.93 1.68
CA ASP A 222 -7.80 14.19 2.38
C ASP A 222 -6.55 15.10 2.45
N GLY A 223 -5.50 14.77 1.70
CA GLY A 223 -4.31 15.63 1.54
C GLY A 223 -3.52 15.84 2.85
N LEU A 224 -3.53 14.87 3.75
CA LEU A 224 -2.82 14.96 5.03
C LEU A 224 -1.31 15.13 4.81
N LYS A 225 -0.72 16.10 5.50
CA LYS A 225 0.73 16.29 5.56
C LYS A 225 1.27 15.62 6.83
N ILE A 226 2.02 14.54 6.65
CA ILE A 226 2.55 13.75 7.74
C ILE A 226 4.06 13.98 7.83
N TYR A 227 4.50 14.63 8.90
CA TYR A 227 5.91 14.89 9.17
C TYR A 227 6.48 13.73 9.97
N THR A 228 7.63 13.20 9.52
CA THR A 228 8.31 12.07 10.14
C THR A 228 9.73 12.42 10.53
N THR A 229 10.36 11.57 11.34
CA THR A 229 11.77 11.72 11.74
C THR A 229 12.74 11.09 10.75
N LEU A 230 12.23 10.42 9.69
CA LEU A 230 13.06 9.81 8.67
C LEU A 230 13.90 10.87 7.94
N ASP A 231 15.18 10.54 7.75
CA ASP A 231 16.08 11.27 6.87
C ASP A 231 16.06 10.62 5.48
N ALA A 232 15.64 11.37 4.46
CA ALA A 232 15.46 10.83 3.12
C ALA A 232 16.77 10.34 2.48
N GLN A 233 17.91 10.93 2.86
CA GLN A 233 19.22 10.51 2.36
C GLN A 233 19.71 9.24 3.05
N MET A 234 19.58 9.17 4.38
CA MET A 234 19.88 7.95 5.13
C MET A 234 18.99 6.78 4.71
N GLN A 235 17.71 7.04 4.45
CA GLN A 235 16.79 6.02 3.97
C GLN A 235 17.22 5.46 2.59
N ARG A 236 17.60 6.34 1.64
CA ARG A 236 18.15 5.90 0.35
C ARG A 236 19.39 5.04 0.51
N TYR A 237 20.33 5.48 1.36
CA TYR A 237 21.54 4.70 1.63
C TYR A 237 21.24 3.33 2.23
N ALA A 238 20.24 3.25 3.12
CA ALA A 238 19.83 1.98 3.71
C ALA A 238 19.22 1.03 2.66
N GLU A 239 18.33 1.53 1.81
CA GLU A 239 17.71 0.75 0.72
C GLU A 239 18.77 0.28 -0.30
N GLU A 240 19.67 1.17 -0.72
CA GLU A 240 20.79 0.82 -1.60
C GLU A 240 21.75 -0.20 -1.00
N ALA A 241 22.06 -0.08 0.30
CA ALA A 241 22.92 -1.01 1.00
C ALA A 241 22.29 -2.42 1.04
N VAL A 242 20.97 -2.49 1.28
CA VAL A 242 20.21 -3.75 1.22
C VAL A 242 20.28 -4.34 -0.18
N GLU A 243 20.02 -3.57 -1.22
CA GLU A 243 20.08 -4.05 -2.60
C GLU A 243 21.48 -4.56 -2.97
N LYS A 244 22.52 -3.76 -2.71
CA LYS A 244 23.91 -4.08 -3.05
C LYS A 244 24.44 -5.26 -2.25
N HIS A 245 24.23 -5.28 -0.95
CA HIS A 245 24.80 -6.32 -0.08
C HIS A 245 23.95 -7.60 -0.07
N LEU A 246 22.65 -7.47 0.13
CA LEU A 246 21.77 -8.63 0.17
C LEU A 246 21.56 -9.19 -1.25
N GLY A 247 21.16 -8.35 -2.21
CA GLY A 247 20.89 -8.75 -3.59
C GLY A 247 22.14 -9.09 -4.38
N GLY A 248 23.17 -8.25 -4.30
CA GLY A 248 24.38 -8.39 -5.11
C GLY A 248 25.43 -9.38 -4.54
N TYR A 249 25.44 -9.60 -3.22
CA TYR A 249 26.47 -10.42 -2.59
C TYR A 249 25.91 -11.67 -1.88
N LEU A 250 25.02 -11.53 -0.92
CA LEU A 250 24.58 -12.66 -0.09
C LEU A 250 23.62 -13.60 -0.84
N GLN A 251 22.67 -13.07 -1.59
CA GLN A 251 21.69 -13.88 -2.30
C GLN A 251 22.28 -14.81 -3.36
N PRO A 252 23.19 -14.36 -4.22
CA PRO A 252 23.87 -15.25 -5.16
C PRO A 252 24.65 -16.37 -4.47
N ARG A 253 25.34 -16.08 -3.35
CA ARG A 253 26.04 -17.11 -2.57
C ARG A 253 25.11 -18.11 -1.94
N PHE A 254 23.95 -17.65 -1.43
CA PHE A 254 22.92 -18.52 -0.90
C PHE A 254 22.38 -19.46 -1.97
N PHE A 255 22.14 -18.97 -3.16
CA PHE A 255 21.68 -19.82 -4.28
C PHE A 255 22.74 -20.87 -4.67
N VAL A 256 24.02 -20.50 -4.71
CA VAL A 256 25.11 -21.44 -4.99
C VAL A 256 25.19 -22.51 -3.87
N GLU A 257 25.13 -22.13 -2.60
CA GLU A 257 25.14 -23.05 -1.45
C GLU A 257 23.98 -24.05 -1.50
N LYS A 258 22.78 -23.56 -1.88
CA LYS A 258 21.56 -24.38 -1.89
C LYS A 258 21.37 -25.17 -3.19
N LYS A 259 22.16 -24.93 -4.22
CA LYS A 259 22.05 -25.60 -5.51
C LYS A 259 22.19 -27.13 -5.36
N GLY A 260 21.23 -27.88 -5.88
CA GLY A 260 21.22 -29.35 -5.83
C GLY A 260 20.91 -29.95 -4.46
N ARG A 261 20.59 -29.14 -3.45
CA ARG A 261 20.22 -29.68 -2.12
C ARG A 261 18.72 -30.01 -2.08
N SER A 262 18.38 -31.23 -1.71
CA SER A 262 16.97 -31.70 -1.62
C SER A 262 16.13 -30.96 -0.57
N TYR A 263 16.77 -30.37 0.41
CA TYR A 263 16.12 -29.57 1.46
C TYR A 263 15.96 -28.08 1.11
N ALA A 264 16.58 -27.61 0.00
CA ALA A 264 16.51 -26.19 -0.39
C ALA A 264 15.05 -25.74 -0.59
N PRO A 265 14.76 -24.47 -0.22
CA PRO A 265 15.61 -23.44 0.34
C PRO A 265 15.76 -23.49 1.88
N PHE A 266 15.21 -24.49 2.51
CA PHE A 266 15.11 -24.60 3.97
C PHE A 266 16.45 -24.99 4.64
N SER A 267 16.47 -25.01 5.95
CA SER A 267 17.57 -25.51 6.74
C SER A 267 17.69 -27.04 6.62
N ARG A 268 18.92 -27.56 6.71
CA ARG A 268 19.19 -29.01 6.79
C ARG A 268 18.51 -29.66 8.01
N SER A 269 18.35 -28.90 9.09
CA SER A 269 17.75 -29.39 10.35
C SER A 269 16.24 -29.58 10.30
N ILE A 270 15.57 -29.06 9.26
CA ILE A 270 14.11 -29.15 9.10
C ILE A 270 13.77 -30.46 8.36
N THR A 271 12.89 -31.27 8.96
CA THR A 271 12.44 -32.56 8.39
C THR A 271 11.66 -32.37 7.08
N ARG A 272 11.42 -33.43 6.36
CA ARG A 272 10.65 -33.37 5.12
C ARG A 272 9.19 -32.99 5.41
N GLU A 273 8.60 -33.54 6.44
CA GLU A 273 7.23 -33.31 6.87
C GLU A 273 7.01 -31.87 7.29
N GLU A 274 7.97 -31.30 8.02
CA GLU A 274 7.94 -29.88 8.40
C GLU A 274 8.02 -28.97 7.17
N ARG A 275 8.88 -29.27 6.19
CA ARG A 275 8.96 -28.52 4.92
C ARG A 275 7.66 -28.56 4.14
N GLU A 276 7.05 -29.72 4.02
CA GLU A 276 5.75 -29.90 3.36
C GLU A 276 4.66 -29.11 4.10
N SER A 277 4.64 -29.15 5.44
CA SER A 277 3.72 -28.36 6.26
C SER A 277 3.89 -26.84 6.07
N ILE A 278 5.14 -26.37 6.00
CA ILE A 278 5.43 -24.94 5.73
C ILE A 278 4.90 -24.51 4.35
N LEU A 279 5.08 -25.35 3.34
CA LEU A 279 4.60 -25.06 1.98
C LEU A 279 3.07 -25.13 1.89
N ASP A 280 2.43 -26.10 2.51
CA ASP A 280 0.97 -26.22 2.56
C ASP A 280 0.33 -25.02 3.27
N ARG A 281 0.91 -24.58 4.39
CA ARG A 281 0.47 -23.38 5.08
C ARG A 281 0.60 -22.13 4.20
N ALA A 282 1.72 -21.98 3.51
CA ALA A 282 1.94 -20.85 2.59
C ALA A 282 0.98 -20.90 1.40
N MET A 283 0.70 -22.08 0.86
CA MET A 283 -0.31 -22.29 -0.19
C MET A 283 -1.69 -21.83 0.31
N LYS A 284 -2.13 -22.27 1.49
CA LYS A 284 -3.43 -21.89 2.08
C LYS A 284 -3.56 -20.41 2.38
N GLN A 285 -2.44 -19.72 2.63
CA GLN A 285 -2.41 -18.27 2.87
C GLN A 285 -2.39 -17.44 1.58
N SER A 286 -2.21 -18.04 0.41
CA SER A 286 -2.15 -17.33 -0.87
C SER A 286 -3.52 -16.84 -1.32
N ASP A 287 -3.55 -15.72 -2.07
CA ASP A 287 -4.78 -15.17 -2.64
C ASP A 287 -5.40 -16.13 -3.65
N ARG A 288 -4.58 -16.87 -4.41
CA ARG A 288 -5.06 -17.90 -5.34
C ARG A 288 -5.87 -18.98 -4.61
N TYR A 289 -5.37 -19.49 -3.48
CA TYR A 289 -6.08 -20.48 -2.68
C TYR A 289 -7.41 -19.93 -2.16
N ARG A 290 -7.39 -18.72 -1.59
CA ARG A 290 -8.59 -18.04 -1.07
C ARG A 290 -9.63 -17.81 -2.16
N ALA A 291 -9.22 -17.35 -3.33
CA ALA A 291 -10.11 -17.13 -4.48
C ALA A 291 -10.73 -18.45 -4.97
N MET A 292 -9.95 -19.52 -5.09
CA MET A 292 -10.46 -20.84 -5.49
C MET A 292 -11.42 -21.42 -4.46
N LYS A 293 -11.13 -21.30 -3.16
CA LYS A 293 -12.06 -21.71 -2.09
C LYS A 293 -13.36 -20.93 -2.12
N ALA A 294 -13.28 -19.62 -2.31
CA ALA A 294 -14.47 -18.76 -2.42
C ALA A 294 -15.34 -19.11 -3.65
N SER A 295 -14.74 -19.60 -4.74
CA SER A 295 -15.45 -20.08 -5.93
C SER A 295 -15.99 -21.51 -5.79
N GLY A 296 -15.83 -22.16 -4.64
CA GLY A 296 -16.33 -23.51 -4.38
C GLY A 296 -15.47 -24.67 -4.90
N ALA A 297 -14.21 -24.40 -5.28
CA ALA A 297 -13.30 -25.46 -5.75
C ALA A 297 -12.98 -26.48 -4.66
N SER A 298 -12.93 -27.78 -5.04
CA SER A 298 -12.53 -28.86 -4.15
C SER A 298 -11.03 -28.81 -3.83
N ASP A 299 -10.62 -29.44 -2.72
CA ASP A 299 -9.20 -29.48 -2.34
C ASP A 299 -8.33 -30.17 -3.38
N GLU A 300 -8.87 -31.15 -4.10
CA GLU A 300 -8.19 -31.84 -5.19
C GLU A 300 -7.97 -30.91 -6.39
N GLN A 301 -9.00 -30.16 -6.78
CA GLN A 301 -8.90 -29.16 -7.85
C GLN A 301 -7.89 -28.08 -7.50
N ILE A 302 -7.87 -27.62 -6.25
CA ILE A 302 -6.90 -26.63 -5.78
C ILE A 302 -5.49 -27.19 -5.85
N ARG A 303 -5.24 -28.39 -5.32
CA ARG A 303 -3.93 -29.04 -5.38
C ARG A 303 -3.44 -29.21 -6.81
N LYS A 304 -4.30 -29.66 -7.74
CA LYS A 304 -3.98 -29.77 -9.15
C LYS A 304 -3.59 -28.42 -9.75
N ALA A 305 -4.33 -27.35 -9.46
CA ALA A 305 -4.02 -26.00 -9.92
C ALA A 305 -2.69 -25.44 -9.37
N PHE A 306 -2.26 -25.90 -8.18
CA PHE A 306 -0.98 -25.48 -7.59
C PHE A 306 0.24 -26.22 -8.12
N ILE A 307 0.07 -27.39 -8.72
CA ILE A 307 1.18 -28.15 -9.34
C ILE A 307 1.23 -27.95 -10.86
N THR A 308 0.20 -27.39 -11.49
CA THR A 308 0.16 -27.13 -12.92
C THR A 308 0.94 -25.86 -13.23
N PRO A 309 1.95 -25.89 -14.15
CA PRO A 309 2.68 -24.69 -14.56
C PRO A 309 1.77 -23.68 -15.23
N VAL A 310 1.98 -22.40 -14.91
CA VAL A 310 1.27 -21.25 -15.50
C VAL A 310 2.26 -20.11 -15.73
N GLU A 311 1.97 -19.26 -16.68
CA GLU A 311 2.70 -18.00 -16.85
C GLU A 311 2.51 -17.11 -15.63
N MET A 312 3.61 -16.60 -15.11
CA MET A 312 3.61 -15.70 -13.96
C MET A 312 4.83 -14.81 -13.93
N GLN A 313 4.70 -13.70 -13.22
CA GLN A 313 5.79 -12.80 -12.92
C GLN A 313 6.32 -13.09 -11.51
N VAL A 314 7.62 -13.22 -11.38
CA VAL A 314 8.30 -13.48 -10.09
C VAL A 314 9.36 -12.41 -9.80
N PHE A 315 9.66 -12.22 -8.53
CA PHE A 315 10.66 -11.27 -8.08
C PHE A 315 12.08 -11.70 -8.47
N SER A 316 12.90 -10.72 -8.88
CA SER A 316 14.36 -10.79 -8.81
C SER A 316 14.91 -9.41 -8.43
N TYR A 317 16.16 -9.36 -7.97
CA TYR A 317 16.84 -8.09 -7.68
C TYR A 317 17.15 -7.25 -8.92
N GLN A 318 17.03 -7.84 -10.11
CA GLN A 318 17.19 -7.15 -11.40
C GLN A 318 15.86 -6.71 -12.01
N GLY A 319 14.78 -6.80 -11.25
CA GLY A 319 13.42 -6.55 -11.70
C GLY A 319 12.59 -7.82 -11.77
N SER A 320 11.29 -7.68 -12.03
CA SER A 320 10.39 -8.83 -12.15
C SER A 320 10.70 -9.64 -13.42
N ILE A 321 10.66 -10.96 -13.31
CA ILE A 321 10.96 -11.90 -14.41
C ILE A 321 9.66 -12.62 -14.78
N ASP A 322 9.31 -12.62 -16.07
CA ASP A 322 8.24 -13.45 -16.60
C ASP A 322 8.75 -14.88 -16.79
N THR A 323 8.01 -15.85 -16.26
CA THR A 323 8.41 -17.26 -16.26
C THR A 323 7.20 -18.17 -16.23
N ILE A 324 7.43 -19.44 -16.60
CA ILE A 324 6.44 -20.51 -16.51
C ILE A 324 6.85 -21.45 -15.39
N MET A 325 6.09 -21.48 -14.31
CA MET A 325 6.30 -22.42 -13.20
C MET A 325 4.99 -22.73 -12.48
N SER A 326 4.99 -23.78 -11.66
CA SER A 326 3.81 -24.07 -10.85
C SER A 326 3.66 -23.06 -9.72
N PRO A 327 2.44 -22.73 -9.28
CA PRO A 327 2.22 -21.85 -8.13
C PRO A 327 2.91 -22.34 -6.85
N LEU A 328 3.04 -23.66 -6.66
CA LEU A 328 3.76 -24.21 -5.53
C LEU A 328 5.28 -23.97 -5.63
N ASP A 329 5.83 -24.09 -6.84
CA ASP A 329 7.26 -23.77 -7.08
C ASP A 329 7.53 -22.28 -6.95
N SER A 330 6.59 -21.41 -7.32
CA SER A 330 6.72 -19.97 -7.09
C SER A 330 6.76 -19.62 -5.60
N ILE A 331 5.98 -20.31 -4.77
CA ILE A 331 6.06 -20.19 -3.30
C ILE A 331 7.43 -20.65 -2.79
N ARG A 332 7.95 -21.76 -3.28
CA ARG A 332 9.29 -22.26 -2.92
C ARG A 332 10.39 -21.29 -3.37
N TYR A 333 10.27 -20.78 -4.59
CA TYR A 333 11.16 -19.75 -5.14
C TYR A 333 11.16 -18.50 -4.26
N GLN A 334 9.98 -17.96 -3.89
CA GLN A 334 9.87 -16.80 -3.02
C GLN A 334 10.49 -17.04 -1.63
N LYS A 335 10.41 -18.28 -1.10
CA LYS A 335 11.07 -18.65 0.16
C LYS A 335 12.59 -18.78 0.05
N SER A 336 13.15 -18.79 -1.15
CA SER A 336 14.60 -18.82 -1.39
C SER A 336 15.25 -17.44 -1.22
N PHE A 337 14.48 -16.37 -1.12
CA PHE A 337 15.03 -15.03 -0.91
C PHE A 337 15.30 -14.76 0.56
N LEU A 338 16.51 -14.29 0.84
CA LEU A 338 16.91 -13.83 2.15
C LEU A 338 16.06 -12.63 2.58
N ARG A 339 15.81 -12.52 3.87
CA ARG A 339 15.06 -11.43 4.48
C ARG A 339 15.98 -10.51 5.23
N VAL A 340 15.60 -9.25 5.35
CA VAL A 340 16.34 -8.22 6.05
C VAL A 340 15.38 -7.36 6.87
N GLY A 341 15.78 -6.98 8.07
CA GLY A 341 15.24 -5.89 8.84
C GLY A 341 16.38 -4.97 9.21
N PHE A 342 16.26 -3.70 8.91
CA PHE A 342 17.26 -2.69 9.21
C PHE A 342 16.57 -1.42 9.73
N MET A 343 17.11 -0.86 10.80
CA MET A 343 16.67 0.41 11.36
C MET A 343 17.88 1.21 11.84
N SER A 344 17.92 2.49 11.50
CA SER A 344 18.87 3.46 12.03
C SER A 344 18.14 4.45 12.92
N MET A 345 18.68 4.70 14.09
CA MET A 345 18.08 5.55 15.12
C MET A 345 19.13 6.50 15.68
N ASP A 346 18.72 7.72 15.96
CA ASP A 346 19.51 8.70 16.70
C ASP A 346 19.56 8.26 18.18
N PRO A 347 20.75 8.00 18.75
CA PRO A 347 20.87 7.48 20.10
C PRO A 347 20.43 8.47 21.20
N ASN A 348 20.45 9.77 20.92
CA ASN A 348 20.11 10.80 21.89
C ASN A 348 18.61 11.08 21.95
N THR A 349 17.93 10.99 20.82
CA THR A 349 16.50 11.36 20.71
C THR A 349 15.58 10.16 20.53
N GLY A 350 16.13 8.98 20.17
CA GLY A 350 15.34 7.81 19.79
C GLY A 350 14.65 7.95 18.42
N HIS A 351 14.90 9.01 17.67
CA HIS A 351 14.27 9.25 16.40
C HIS A 351 14.76 8.26 15.33
N VAL A 352 13.83 7.55 14.70
CA VAL A 352 14.13 6.66 13.56
C VAL A 352 14.49 7.51 12.35
N LYS A 353 15.70 7.29 11.79
CA LYS A 353 16.26 8.01 10.64
C LYS A 353 16.17 7.22 9.35
N ALA A 354 16.25 5.88 9.43
CA ALA A 354 16.03 4.98 8.29
C ALA A 354 15.35 3.70 8.74
N TYR A 355 14.53 3.12 7.86
CA TYR A 355 13.72 1.95 8.17
C TYR A 355 13.50 1.08 6.93
N VAL A 356 14.01 -0.16 6.96
CA VAL A 356 13.87 -1.14 5.88
C VAL A 356 13.36 -2.44 6.47
N GLY A 357 12.13 -2.85 6.14
CA GLY A 357 11.50 -4.05 6.66
C GLY A 357 11.66 -5.30 5.78
N GLY A 358 12.28 -5.16 4.62
CA GLY A 358 12.48 -6.28 3.69
C GLY A 358 13.15 -5.86 2.39
N PRO A 359 13.45 -6.82 1.50
CA PRO A 359 14.16 -6.54 0.25
C PRO A 359 13.33 -5.80 -0.80
N ASP A 360 12.03 -6.01 -0.82
CA ASP A 360 11.06 -5.38 -1.74
C ASP A 360 9.66 -5.49 -1.17
N PHE A 361 8.97 -4.37 -1.00
CA PHE A 361 7.65 -4.35 -0.37
C PHE A 361 6.54 -4.94 -1.27
N THR A 362 6.70 -4.86 -2.58
CA THR A 362 5.70 -5.37 -3.53
C THR A 362 5.53 -6.88 -3.41
N HIS A 363 6.65 -7.60 -3.26
CA HIS A 363 6.68 -9.05 -3.20
C HIS A 363 6.79 -9.61 -1.78
N PHE A 364 7.32 -8.82 -0.82
CA PHE A 364 7.65 -9.25 0.54
C PHE A 364 7.09 -8.28 1.58
N GLN A 365 5.79 -8.32 1.81
CA GLN A 365 5.10 -7.35 2.69
C GLN A 365 5.32 -7.62 4.19
N TYR A 366 5.87 -8.79 4.57
CA TYR A 366 6.14 -9.09 5.98
C TYR A 366 7.34 -8.27 6.46
N ASP A 367 7.08 -7.39 7.42
CA ASP A 367 8.06 -6.47 7.96
C ASP A 367 8.98 -7.17 8.98
N MET A 368 10.25 -7.32 8.60
CA MET A 368 11.25 -7.97 9.43
C MET A 368 11.81 -7.05 10.52
N ALA A 369 11.63 -5.74 10.41
CA ALA A 369 12.13 -4.79 11.39
C ALA A 369 11.20 -4.67 12.61
N SER A 370 9.87 -4.65 12.41
CA SER A 370 8.91 -4.48 13.50
C SER A 370 8.17 -5.76 13.88
N VAL A 371 7.90 -6.65 12.90
CA VAL A 371 7.08 -7.86 13.12
C VAL A 371 7.92 -9.13 13.17
N GLY A 372 9.10 -9.12 12.55
CA GLY A 372 10.00 -10.26 12.47
C GLY A 372 10.54 -10.67 13.84
N ARG A 373 10.15 -11.87 14.30
CA ARG A 373 10.67 -12.45 15.55
C ARG A 373 11.89 -13.33 15.25
N ARG A 374 12.97 -13.10 15.97
CA ARG A 374 14.23 -13.84 15.88
C ARG A 374 14.75 -14.18 17.27
N GLN A 375 15.57 -15.23 17.34
CA GLN A 375 16.33 -15.52 18.55
C GLN A 375 17.27 -14.35 18.82
N ILE A 376 17.18 -13.78 20.02
CA ILE A 376 17.86 -12.55 20.39
C ILE A 376 19.38 -12.76 20.52
N GLY A 377 19.82 -13.93 21.05
CA GLY A 377 21.22 -14.26 21.26
C GLY A 377 21.94 -13.19 22.09
N SER A 378 23.19 -12.90 21.75
CA SER A 378 24.03 -11.91 22.45
C SER A 378 23.55 -10.46 22.34
N THR A 379 22.59 -10.16 21.49
CA THR A 379 22.01 -8.81 21.40
C THR A 379 21.20 -8.42 22.63
N VAL A 380 20.89 -9.37 23.52
CA VAL A 380 20.28 -9.10 24.83
C VAL A 380 21.26 -8.49 25.83
N LYS A 381 22.57 -8.68 25.64
CA LYS A 381 23.58 -8.26 26.62
C LYS A 381 23.55 -6.78 27.02
N PRO A 382 23.37 -5.81 26.11
CA PRO A 382 23.22 -4.42 26.49
C PRO A 382 22.10 -4.17 27.51
N PHE A 383 20.95 -4.81 27.31
CA PHE A 383 19.80 -4.70 28.21
C PHE A 383 20.11 -5.35 29.58
N LEU A 384 20.75 -6.51 29.55
CA LEU A 384 21.14 -7.22 30.77
C LEU A 384 22.15 -6.44 31.59
N TYR A 385 23.16 -5.84 30.94
CA TYR A 385 24.13 -4.99 31.62
C TYR A 385 23.54 -3.69 32.15
N THR A 386 22.59 -3.09 31.41
CA THR A 386 21.85 -1.92 31.90
C THR A 386 21.11 -2.25 33.19
N LEU A 387 20.38 -3.36 33.20
CA LEU A 387 19.69 -3.83 34.41
C LEU A 387 20.66 -4.10 35.55
N ALA A 388 21.77 -4.78 35.29
CA ALA A 388 22.76 -5.04 36.30
C ALA A 388 23.30 -3.74 36.92
N MET A 389 23.58 -2.70 36.11
CA MET A 389 24.04 -1.40 36.61
C MET A 389 22.92 -0.68 37.41
N GLU A 390 21.67 -0.79 37.04
CA GLU A 390 20.53 -0.26 37.81
C GLU A 390 20.37 -0.96 39.16
N GLU A 391 20.75 -2.26 39.24
CA GLU A 391 20.78 -3.06 40.48
C GLU A 391 22.06 -2.83 41.29
N GLY A 392 22.93 -1.92 40.87
CA GLY A 392 24.14 -1.48 41.63
C GLY A 392 25.42 -2.20 41.25
N PHE A 393 25.43 -3.06 40.22
CA PHE A 393 26.67 -3.64 39.69
C PHE A 393 27.46 -2.60 38.92
N THR A 394 28.79 -2.75 38.94
CA THR A 394 29.70 -1.90 38.20
C THR A 394 30.48 -2.70 37.14
N PRO A 395 31.06 -2.05 36.13
CA PRO A 395 31.91 -2.74 35.15
C PRO A 395 33.16 -3.41 35.75
N CYS A 396 33.48 -3.10 37.01
CA CYS A 396 34.64 -3.64 37.73
C CYS A 396 34.28 -4.85 38.61
N ASP A 397 33.02 -5.21 38.72
CA ASP A 397 32.61 -6.38 39.50
C ASP A 397 33.04 -7.67 38.80
N MET A 398 33.64 -8.53 39.58
CA MET A 398 34.18 -9.81 39.10
C MET A 398 33.37 -10.97 39.60
N PHE A 399 33.13 -11.92 38.72
CA PHE A 399 32.42 -13.19 39.00
C PHE A 399 33.37 -14.36 38.73
N LEU A 400 33.26 -15.40 39.53
CA LEU A 400 33.96 -16.64 39.25
C LEU A 400 33.37 -17.34 38.03
N ASN A 401 34.25 -17.77 37.12
CA ASN A 401 33.82 -18.53 35.95
C ASN A 401 33.60 -20.01 36.32
N GLU A 402 32.61 -20.24 37.16
CA GLU A 402 32.21 -21.58 37.63
C GLU A 402 30.82 -21.91 37.10
N GLN A 403 30.56 -23.20 36.80
CA GLN A 403 29.27 -23.65 36.42
C GLN A 403 28.29 -23.48 37.59
N PRO A 404 27.23 -22.68 37.46
CA PRO A 404 26.29 -22.48 38.55
C PRO A 404 25.60 -23.78 38.89
N THR A 405 25.61 -24.17 40.17
CA THR A 405 24.87 -25.30 40.68
C THR A 405 23.48 -24.80 41.11
N SER A 406 22.44 -25.17 40.36
CA SER A 406 21.09 -24.85 40.76
C SER A 406 20.66 -25.78 41.91
N VAL A 407 20.34 -25.23 43.06
CA VAL A 407 19.80 -25.96 44.21
C VAL A 407 18.25 -26.10 44.14
N SER A 408 17.60 -25.44 43.23
CA SER A 408 16.15 -25.54 43.03
C SER A 408 15.77 -25.25 41.58
N TYR A 409 14.79 -25.95 41.03
CA TYR A 409 14.26 -25.80 39.68
C TYR A 409 13.57 -24.44 39.43
N THR A 410 13.51 -23.59 40.41
CA THR A 410 12.86 -22.25 40.34
C THR A 410 13.81 -21.10 40.09
N HIS A 411 15.14 -21.33 40.16
CA HIS A 411 16.15 -20.30 39.95
C HIS A 411 17.24 -20.79 39.01
N LEU A 412 17.12 -20.41 37.75
CA LEU A 412 18.19 -20.51 36.76
C LEU A 412 19.07 -19.27 36.88
N THR A 413 20.23 -19.41 37.48
CA THR A 413 21.31 -18.39 37.32
C THR A 413 21.95 -18.58 35.97
N LEU A 414 22.07 -17.49 35.18
CA LEU A 414 22.79 -17.52 33.92
C LEU A 414 24.26 -17.92 34.15
N PRO A 415 24.83 -18.78 33.28
CA PRO A 415 26.27 -19.10 33.36
C PRO A 415 27.10 -17.83 33.26
N THR A 416 28.00 -17.60 34.17
CA THR A 416 28.85 -16.42 34.19
C THR A 416 29.81 -16.35 32.99
N SER A 417 30.08 -17.50 32.34
CA SER A 417 30.88 -17.55 31.09
C SER A 417 30.19 -16.85 29.89
N ASP A 418 28.88 -16.63 29.94
CA ASP A 418 28.16 -15.93 28.88
C ASP A 418 28.12 -14.39 29.11
N LEU A 419 28.62 -13.91 30.24
CA LEU A 419 28.63 -12.52 30.63
C LEU A 419 29.99 -11.81 30.43
N VAL A 420 31.03 -12.52 29.96
CA VAL A 420 32.37 -11.99 29.70
C VAL A 420 32.62 -11.85 28.20
#